data_054e9c8c28104707d1fb86cd4d317a72
#
_entry.id   054e9c8c28104707d1fb86cd4d317a72
#
_cell.length_a   1.000
_cell.length_b   1.000
_cell.length_c   1.000
_cell.angle_alpha   90.00
_cell.angle_beta   90.00
_cell.angle_gamma   90.00
#
_symmetry.space_group_name_H-M   'P 1'
#
loop_
_entity.id
_entity.type
_entity.pdbx_description
1 polymer ?
#
loop_
_entity_poly.entity_id
_entity_poly.type
_entity_poly.pdbx_seq_one_letter_code
_entity_poly.pdbx_strand_id
1 'polypeptide(L)'
;MLVGSLALVSCASSSNNMKTENEKWISLFDGKSLDGWHAFNKTGPVLNWTIEEGALVCLGAAKDAHGGDIVSDKIYENFEIKWDWKISKEGNSGLMYHVVEGAKYKAPYETGPEYQMIDDVSFPQELEDWQKSGADYGMYTANDKKKLKPVGEWNSSRILFNKGKVEHWLNGEKIIEFEAWSPTWTKLKNEGKWKDYPDYGTATKGVIALQDHGNKAYFKNIMIREL
;
A
#
# COMPACT_ATOMS: atom_id res chain seq x y z
N MET A 1 28.46 -66.70 34.25
CA MET A 1 27.32 -65.78 34.22
C MET A 1 27.85 -64.42 33.84
N LEU A 2 27.72 -64.03 32.56
CA LEU A 2 28.05 -62.71 32.11
C LEU A 2 26.77 -61.91 32.03
N VAL A 3 26.71 -60.80 32.76
CA VAL A 3 25.59 -59.83 32.71
C VAL A 3 26.00 -58.69 31.74
N GLY A 4 25.38 -58.68 30.58
CA GLY A 4 25.60 -57.63 29.58
C GLY A 4 24.68 -56.41 29.93
N SER A 5 25.31 -55.26 30.16
CA SER A 5 24.60 -53.97 30.32
C SER A 5 24.33 -53.38 28.97
N LEU A 6 23.07 -53.29 28.60
CA LEU A 6 22.62 -52.51 27.42
C LEU A 6 22.58 -51.00 27.79
N ALA A 7 23.42 -50.19 27.17
CA ALA A 7 23.35 -48.78 27.28
C ALA A 7 22.35 -48.24 26.22
N LEU A 8 21.25 -47.67 26.67
CA LEU A 8 20.29 -46.93 25.85
C LEU A 8 20.86 -45.55 25.56
N VAL A 9 21.25 -45.32 24.32
CA VAL A 9 21.58 -43.97 23.80
C VAL A 9 20.27 -43.25 23.51
N SER A 10 19.90 -42.32 24.38
CA SER A 10 18.80 -41.38 24.14
C SER A 10 19.26 -40.29 23.16
N CYS A 11 18.82 -40.38 21.94
CA CYS A 11 18.91 -39.25 21.00
C CYS A 11 17.91 -38.18 21.41
N ALA A 12 18.41 -37.16 22.12
CA ALA A 12 17.66 -35.91 22.28
C ALA A 12 17.63 -35.15 20.96
N SER A 13 16.53 -35.25 20.23
CA SER A 13 16.25 -34.38 19.12
C SER A 13 15.99 -32.96 19.66
N SER A 14 17.01 -32.09 19.56
CA SER A 14 16.83 -30.67 19.77
C SER A 14 15.96 -30.13 18.63
N SER A 15 14.66 -30.05 18.90
CA SER A 15 13.77 -29.23 18.11
C SER A 15 14.21 -27.76 18.27
N ASN A 16 14.94 -27.26 17.28
CA ASN A 16 15.13 -25.83 17.10
C ASN A 16 13.74 -25.20 16.88
N ASN A 17 13.08 -24.83 17.97
CA ASN A 17 12.04 -23.82 17.95
C ASN A 17 12.70 -22.49 17.56
N MET A 18 12.93 -22.26 16.27
CA MET A 18 12.91 -20.91 15.76
C MET A 18 11.48 -20.42 16.00
N LYS A 19 11.26 -19.75 17.13
CA LYS A 19 10.15 -18.84 17.29
C LYS A 19 10.29 -17.84 16.14
N THR A 20 9.45 -18.01 15.12
CA THR A 20 9.09 -16.90 14.26
C THR A 20 8.65 -15.80 15.22
N GLU A 21 9.41 -14.72 15.33
CA GLU A 21 8.94 -13.51 15.98
C GLU A 21 7.61 -13.22 15.30
N ASN A 22 6.56 -13.23 16.09
CA ASN A 22 5.20 -13.06 15.63
C ASN A 22 5.16 -11.65 15.05
N GLU A 23 5.26 -11.52 13.74
CA GLU A 23 5.32 -10.26 13.01
C GLU A 23 4.10 -9.44 13.42
N LYS A 24 4.33 -8.54 14.36
CA LYS A 24 3.25 -7.82 15.04
C LYS A 24 2.71 -6.74 14.12
N TRP A 25 1.42 -6.76 13.88
CA TRP A 25 0.74 -5.65 13.22
C TRP A 25 0.87 -4.36 14.04
N ILE A 26 1.31 -3.30 13.37
CA ILE A 26 1.46 -1.95 13.92
C ILE A 26 0.39 -1.08 13.27
N SER A 27 -0.31 -0.28 14.07
CA SER A 27 -1.23 0.73 13.56
C SER A 27 -0.45 1.92 13.02
N LEU A 28 -0.71 2.30 11.77
CA LEU A 28 -0.20 3.55 11.18
C LEU A 28 -1.13 4.74 11.43
N PHE A 29 -2.33 4.50 11.95
CA PHE A 29 -3.29 5.54 12.28
C PHE A 29 -4.10 5.13 13.50
N ASP A 30 -4.11 5.98 14.52
CA ASP A 30 -4.73 5.70 15.81
C ASP A 30 -6.23 6.08 15.88
N GLY A 31 -6.75 6.68 14.80
CA GLY A 31 -8.13 7.19 14.73
C GLY A 31 -8.32 8.56 15.40
N LYS A 32 -7.26 9.22 15.88
CA LYS A 32 -7.36 10.44 16.69
C LYS A 32 -6.39 11.55 16.29
N SER A 33 -5.22 11.20 15.74
CA SER A 33 -4.18 12.17 15.38
C SER A 33 -3.57 11.84 14.02
N LEU A 34 -2.81 12.80 13.49
CA LEU A 34 -1.97 12.62 12.32
C LEU A 34 -0.51 12.26 12.70
N ASP A 35 -0.30 11.87 13.95
CA ASP A 35 1.02 11.46 14.42
C ASP A 35 1.54 10.28 13.57
N GLY A 36 2.78 10.37 13.12
CA GLY A 36 3.37 9.41 12.20
C GLY A 36 3.13 9.70 10.71
N TRP A 37 2.51 10.85 10.40
CA TRP A 37 2.26 11.31 9.03
C TRP A 37 2.69 12.77 8.84
N HIS A 38 3.28 13.07 7.70
CA HIS A 38 3.58 14.44 7.27
C HIS A 38 3.23 14.65 5.79
N ALA A 39 3.18 15.90 5.35
CA ALA A 39 2.91 16.22 3.96
C ALA A 39 4.15 15.94 3.11
N PHE A 40 3.96 15.26 1.95
CA PHE A 40 5.04 14.88 1.04
C PHE A 40 5.95 16.06 0.70
N ASN A 41 7.26 15.90 0.93
CA ASN A 41 8.29 16.93 0.69
C ASN A 41 8.05 18.27 1.41
N LYS A 42 7.27 18.31 2.47
CA LYS A 42 6.98 19.55 3.21
C LYS A 42 7.26 19.40 4.70
N THR A 43 7.56 20.53 5.31
CA THR A 43 7.61 20.70 6.77
C THR A 43 6.41 21.52 7.23
N GLY A 44 5.91 21.25 8.42
CA GLY A 44 4.78 21.97 8.99
C GLY A 44 3.47 21.17 9.01
N PRO A 45 2.34 21.82 9.24
CA PRO A 45 1.07 21.13 9.43
C PRO A 45 0.61 20.45 8.13
N VAL A 46 0.01 19.28 8.27
CA VAL A 46 -0.72 18.61 7.20
C VAL A 46 -2.00 19.39 6.93
N LEU A 47 -2.19 19.84 5.70
CA LEU A 47 -3.38 20.55 5.25
C LEU A 47 -4.28 19.60 4.47
N ASN A 48 -5.57 19.91 4.39
CA ASN A 48 -6.57 19.18 3.62
C ASN A 48 -6.83 17.73 4.08
N TRP A 49 -6.32 17.38 5.24
CA TRP A 49 -6.59 16.11 5.92
C TRP A 49 -7.16 16.38 7.31
N THR A 50 -8.14 15.59 7.69
CA THR A 50 -8.81 15.69 9.00
C THR A 50 -9.17 14.31 9.52
N ILE A 51 -9.78 14.28 10.70
CA ILE A 51 -10.27 13.04 11.30
C ILE A 51 -11.77 13.19 11.53
N GLU A 52 -12.56 12.30 10.94
CA GLU A 52 -14.00 12.20 11.09
C GLU A 52 -14.39 10.80 11.55
N GLU A 53 -15.03 10.65 12.70
CA GLU A 53 -15.53 9.37 13.23
C GLU A 53 -14.45 8.26 13.28
N GLY A 54 -13.22 8.62 13.64
CA GLY A 54 -12.10 7.70 13.72
C GLY A 54 -11.51 7.28 12.36
N ALA A 55 -11.91 7.95 11.28
CA ALA A 55 -11.30 7.79 9.97
C ALA A 55 -10.42 9.00 9.64
N LEU A 56 -9.30 8.75 9.00
CA LEU A 56 -8.46 9.74 8.34
C LEU A 56 -9.14 10.14 7.02
N VAL A 57 -9.37 11.43 6.82
CA VAL A 57 -10.17 11.93 5.70
C VAL A 57 -9.39 12.96 4.91
N CYS A 58 -9.15 12.65 3.63
CA CYS A 58 -8.82 13.65 2.64
C CYS A 58 -10.09 14.46 2.32
N LEU A 59 -10.05 15.77 2.51
CA LEU A 59 -11.23 16.63 2.30
C LEU A 59 -11.55 16.86 0.82
N GLY A 60 -10.60 16.54 -0.06
CA GLY A 60 -10.64 16.94 -1.47
C GLY A 60 -10.24 18.41 -1.61
N ALA A 61 -9.46 18.77 -2.58
CA ALA A 61 -9.04 20.14 -2.76
C ALA A 61 -10.27 21.02 -3.06
N ALA A 62 -10.61 21.95 -2.18
CA ALA A 62 -11.14 23.21 -2.67
C ALA A 62 -10.10 23.72 -3.67
N LYS A 63 -10.53 24.28 -4.80
CA LYS A 63 -9.66 24.67 -5.94
C LYS A 63 -8.38 25.45 -5.58
N ASP A 64 -8.29 25.93 -4.35
CA ASP A 64 -7.19 26.73 -3.79
C ASP A 64 -6.48 26.10 -2.59
N ALA A 65 -6.89 24.92 -2.13
CA ALA A 65 -6.26 24.24 -1.00
C ALA A 65 -5.25 23.21 -1.53
N HIS A 66 -3.99 23.58 -1.56
CA HIS A 66 -2.89 22.68 -1.92
C HIS A 66 -2.48 21.81 -0.72
N GLY A 67 -3.40 20.94 -0.27
CA GLY A 67 -3.12 20.00 0.82
C GLY A 67 -1.99 19.06 0.42
N GLY A 68 -2.23 18.33 -0.64
CA GLY A 68 -1.31 17.37 -1.19
C GLY A 68 -1.28 16.05 -0.43
N ASP A 69 -0.51 15.13 -0.96
CA ASP A 69 -0.34 13.79 -0.42
C ASP A 69 0.32 13.81 0.95
N ILE A 70 -0.01 12.83 1.78
CA ILE A 70 0.67 12.60 3.06
C ILE A 70 1.45 11.30 3.02
N VAL A 71 2.54 11.26 3.78
CA VAL A 71 3.43 10.11 3.85
C VAL A 71 3.72 9.70 5.30
N SER A 72 3.98 8.41 5.50
CA SER A 72 4.39 7.89 6.81
C SER A 72 5.78 8.37 7.18
N ASP A 73 6.03 8.64 8.47
CA ASP A 73 7.37 9.00 8.95
C ASP A 73 8.36 7.85 8.84
N LYS A 74 7.87 6.61 8.89
CA LYS A 74 8.70 5.41 8.84
C LYS A 74 8.82 4.84 7.43
N ILE A 75 10.02 4.36 7.12
CA ILE A 75 10.37 3.66 5.87
C ILE A 75 10.15 2.15 6.03
N TYR A 76 9.63 1.51 5.00
CA TYR A 76 9.38 0.07 4.94
C TYR A 76 10.05 -0.54 3.71
N GLU A 77 10.58 -1.76 3.86
CA GLU A 77 11.21 -2.52 2.78
C GLU A 77 10.34 -3.71 2.36
N ASN A 78 10.27 -4.74 3.21
CA ASN A 78 9.36 -5.87 3.01
C ASN A 78 8.24 -5.75 4.04
N PHE A 79 7.01 -5.78 3.58
CA PHE A 79 5.87 -5.52 4.47
C PHE A 79 4.58 -6.15 3.95
N GLU A 80 3.63 -6.23 4.85
CA GLU A 80 2.23 -6.41 4.51
C GLU A 80 1.44 -5.26 5.14
N ILE A 81 0.70 -4.52 4.34
CA ILE A 81 -0.18 -3.43 4.78
C ILE A 81 -1.62 -3.75 4.44
N LYS A 82 -2.54 -3.44 5.36
CA LYS A 82 -3.98 -3.53 5.14
C LYS A 82 -4.66 -2.28 5.64
N TRP A 83 -5.75 -1.90 4.98
CA TRP A 83 -6.54 -0.72 5.34
C TRP A 83 -7.98 -0.87 4.86
N ASP A 84 -8.88 -0.12 5.50
CA ASP A 84 -10.22 0.09 4.98
C ASP A 84 -10.30 1.48 4.37
N TRP A 85 -11.04 1.60 3.26
CA TRP A 85 -11.20 2.85 2.54
C TRP A 85 -12.59 2.98 1.93
N LYS A 86 -13.02 4.20 1.73
CA LYS A 86 -14.18 4.55 0.90
C LYS A 86 -13.92 5.88 0.21
N ILE A 87 -14.53 6.08 -0.95
CA ILE A 87 -14.42 7.30 -1.75
C ILE A 87 -15.79 7.93 -1.97
N SER A 88 -15.79 9.22 -2.30
CA SER A 88 -16.98 9.94 -2.77
C SER A 88 -17.34 9.51 -4.19
N LYS A 89 -18.54 9.92 -4.65
CA LYS A 89 -18.89 9.82 -6.07
C LYS A 89 -17.88 10.60 -6.91
N GLU A 90 -17.49 10.03 -8.06
CA GLU A 90 -16.45 10.56 -8.95
C GLU A 90 -15.08 10.69 -8.24
N GLY A 91 -14.91 10.01 -7.10
CA GLY A 91 -13.71 10.09 -6.27
C GLY A 91 -12.53 9.37 -6.87
N ASN A 92 -11.35 9.90 -6.58
CA ASN A 92 -10.05 9.31 -6.90
C ASN A 92 -9.09 9.54 -5.75
N SER A 93 -8.34 8.51 -5.40
CA SER A 93 -7.28 8.49 -4.41
C SER A 93 -6.43 7.25 -4.63
N GLY A 94 -5.39 7.05 -3.82
CA GLY A 94 -4.52 5.89 -3.91
C GLY A 94 -3.71 5.68 -2.64
N LEU A 95 -3.17 4.47 -2.48
CA LEU A 95 -2.12 4.18 -1.53
C LEU A 95 -0.85 3.81 -2.31
N MET A 96 0.22 4.58 -2.10
CA MET A 96 1.51 4.33 -2.73
C MET A 96 2.51 3.79 -1.72
N TYR A 97 3.44 2.98 -2.19
CA TYR A 97 4.46 2.37 -1.36
C TYR A 97 5.85 2.52 -1.97
N HIS A 98 6.90 2.35 -1.14
CA HIS A 98 8.30 2.61 -1.52
C HIS A 98 8.50 4.01 -2.11
N VAL A 99 7.70 4.97 -1.64
CA VAL A 99 7.83 6.36 -2.03
C VAL A 99 9.13 6.93 -1.48
N VAL A 100 9.84 7.67 -2.33
CA VAL A 100 11.08 8.37 -1.97
C VAL A 100 10.80 9.86 -1.98
N GLU A 101 11.09 10.53 -0.88
CA GLU A 101 11.05 11.98 -0.78
C GLU A 101 12.34 12.61 -1.28
N GLY A 102 12.27 13.83 -1.77
CA GLY A 102 13.41 14.61 -2.21
C GLY A 102 12.98 15.77 -3.12
N ALA A 103 13.73 16.86 -3.09
CA ALA A 103 13.39 18.11 -3.79
C ALA A 103 13.19 17.99 -5.31
N LYS A 104 13.70 16.91 -5.91
CA LYS A 104 13.52 16.65 -7.36
C LYS A 104 12.14 16.06 -7.69
N TYR A 105 11.43 15.50 -6.72
CA TYR A 105 10.15 14.86 -6.93
C TYR A 105 9.01 15.81 -6.57
N LYS A 106 8.05 15.96 -7.47
CA LYS A 106 6.89 16.83 -7.29
C LYS A 106 5.72 16.10 -6.62
N ALA A 107 5.66 14.77 -6.79
CA ALA A 107 4.59 13.94 -6.26
C ALA A 107 5.09 12.51 -5.92
N PRO A 108 4.44 11.82 -4.98
CA PRO A 108 4.81 10.45 -4.58
C PRO A 108 4.83 9.45 -5.75
N TYR A 109 3.91 9.58 -6.71
CA TYR A 109 3.81 8.67 -7.85
C TYR A 109 5.03 8.70 -8.79
N GLU A 110 5.91 9.69 -8.67
CA GLU A 110 7.16 9.72 -9.47
C GLU A 110 8.12 8.61 -9.05
N THR A 111 7.95 8.06 -7.85
CA THR A 111 8.81 7.00 -7.30
C THR A 111 8.06 5.77 -6.83
N GLY A 112 6.87 5.94 -6.24
CA GLY A 112 6.10 4.88 -5.59
C GLY A 112 5.02 4.28 -6.48
N PRO A 113 4.98 2.93 -6.63
CA PRO A 113 3.83 2.25 -7.21
C PRO A 113 2.55 2.51 -6.41
N GLU A 114 1.42 2.57 -7.11
CA GLU A 114 0.13 2.98 -6.55
C GLU A 114 -0.90 1.85 -6.61
N TYR A 115 -1.46 1.50 -5.46
CA TYR A 115 -2.74 0.78 -5.38
C TYR A 115 -3.88 1.77 -5.62
N GLN A 116 -4.54 1.68 -6.76
CA GLN A 116 -5.58 2.63 -7.18
C GLN A 116 -6.86 2.48 -6.39
N MET A 117 -7.49 3.61 -6.03
CA MET A 117 -8.81 3.71 -5.38
C MET A 117 -9.63 4.78 -6.09
N ILE A 118 -10.53 4.37 -6.98
CA ILE A 118 -11.30 5.28 -7.84
C ILE A 118 -12.78 4.84 -7.92
N ASP A 119 -13.66 5.73 -8.27
CA ASP A 119 -15.04 5.38 -8.63
C ASP A 119 -15.06 4.75 -10.03
N ASP A 120 -15.01 3.43 -10.10
CA ASP A 120 -14.97 2.68 -11.36
C ASP A 120 -16.19 2.91 -12.27
N VAL A 121 -17.28 3.45 -11.71
CA VAL A 121 -18.58 3.51 -12.38
C VAL A 121 -18.95 4.94 -12.81
N SER A 122 -18.74 5.92 -11.91
CA SER A 122 -19.21 7.30 -12.13
C SER A 122 -18.09 8.29 -12.39
N PHE A 123 -16.84 7.82 -12.50
CA PHE A 123 -15.72 8.72 -12.82
C PHE A 123 -15.98 9.43 -14.17
N PRO A 124 -15.73 10.76 -14.26
CA PRO A 124 -16.14 11.55 -15.44
C PRO A 124 -15.52 11.12 -16.78
N GLN A 125 -14.32 10.51 -16.73
CA GLN A 125 -13.66 9.97 -17.90
C GLN A 125 -13.86 8.46 -17.98
N GLU A 126 -13.89 7.91 -19.19
CA GLU A 126 -13.81 6.48 -19.40
C GLU A 126 -12.47 5.95 -18.87
N LEU A 127 -12.54 4.89 -18.06
CA LEU A 127 -11.38 4.31 -17.41
C LEU A 127 -10.93 3.04 -18.13
N GLU A 128 -9.67 3.04 -18.52
CA GLU A 128 -8.98 1.83 -18.90
C GLU A 128 -8.86 0.88 -17.68
N ASP A 129 -8.76 -0.43 -17.90
CA ASP A 129 -8.74 -1.40 -16.80
C ASP A 129 -7.58 -1.19 -15.82
N TRP A 130 -6.43 -0.72 -16.29
CA TRP A 130 -5.27 -0.38 -15.46
C TRP A 130 -5.44 0.89 -14.62
N GLN A 131 -6.53 1.65 -14.82
CA GLN A 131 -6.87 2.85 -14.05
C GLN A 131 -7.92 2.57 -12.98
N LYS A 132 -8.53 1.38 -12.97
CA LYS A 132 -9.61 1.02 -12.06
C LYS A 132 -9.11 0.62 -10.69
N SER A 133 -9.98 0.69 -9.70
CA SER A 133 -9.68 0.33 -8.30
C SER A 133 -9.03 -1.04 -8.16
N GLY A 134 -8.00 -1.11 -7.33
CA GLY A 134 -7.21 -2.32 -7.07
C GLY A 134 -6.07 -2.55 -8.06
N ALA A 135 -6.04 -1.84 -9.20
CA ALA A 135 -4.91 -1.91 -10.13
C ALA A 135 -3.60 -1.45 -9.44
N ASP A 136 -2.47 -1.98 -9.90
CA ASP A 136 -1.17 -1.31 -9.79
C ASP A 136 -1.13 -0.31 -10.95
N TYR A 137 -1.42 0.95 -10.64
CA TYR A 137 -1.79 1.99 -11.60
C TYR A 137 -0.78 2.14 -12.75
N GLY A 138 -1.26 1.95 -13.96
CA GLY A 138 -0.44 2.04 -15.16
C GLY A 138 0.48 0.84 -15.40
N MET A 139 0.39 -0.22 -14.58
CA MET A 139 1.25 -1.41 -14.66
C MET A 139 0.43 -2.69 -14.78
N TYR A 140 -0.41 -3.02 -13.80
CA TYR A 140 -1.15 -4.27 -13.75
C TYR A 140 -2.63 -4.06 -13.45
N THR A 141 -3.46 -4.78 -14.19
CA THR A 141 -4.92 -4.76 -14.07
C THR A 141 -5.41 -5.82 -13.09
N ALA A 142 -6.41 -5.47 -12.29
CA ALA A 142 -7.07 -6.44 -11.42
C ALA A 142 -7.77 -7.55 -12.23
N ASN A 143 -7.70 -8.78 -11.73
CA ASN A 143 -8.37 -9.93 -12.35
C ASN A 143 -9.91 -9.93 -12.11
N ASP A 144 -10.61 -10.92 -12.66
CA ASP A 144 -12.05 -11.11 -12.59
C ASP A 144 -12.62 -11.45 -11.21
N LYS A 145 -11.75 -11.74 -10.21
CA LYS A 145 -12.16 -11.94 -8.82
C LYS A 145 -12.44 -10.63 -8.08
N LYS A 146 -12.11 -9.49 -8.68
CA LYS A 146 -12.36 -8.18 -8.12
C LYS A 146 -13.83 -7.99 -7.77
N LYS A 147 -14.10 -7.67 -6.51
CA LYS A 147 -15.44 -7.35 -5.98
C LYS A 147 -15.40 -6.02 -5.27
N LEU A 148 -15.58 -4.93 -6.01
CA LEU A 148 -15.64 -3.59 -5.47
C LEU A 148 -17.03 -3.31 -4.89
N LYS A 149 -17.07 -2.73 -3.69
CA LYS A 149 -18.32 -2.25 -3.10
C LYS A 149 -18.69 -0.88 -3.68
N PRO A 150 -19.98 -0.51 -3.67
CA PRO A 150 -20.43 0.78 -4.16
C PRO A 150 -19.73 1.97 -3.49
N VAL A 151 -19.71 3.10 -4.20
CA VAL A 151 -19.25 4.40 -3.66
C VAL A 151 -19.93 4.72 -2.33
N GLY A 152 -19.17 5.21 -1.37
CA GLY A 152 -19.64 5.50 -0.01
C GLY A 152 -19.64 4.30 0.93
N GLU A 153 -19.40 3.09 0.44
CA GLU A 153 -19.21 1.89 1.26
C GLU A 153 -17.73 1.62 1.53
N TRP A 154 -17.47 1.00 2.68
CA TRP A 154 -16.12 0.63 3.08
C TRP A 154 -15.62 -0.61 2.34
N ASN A 155 -14.54 -0.47 1.58
CA ASN A 155 -13.74 -1.55 1.03
C ASN A 155 -12.57 -1.86 1.95
N SER A 156 -12.11 -3.11 1.96
CA SER A 156 -10.90 -3.54 2.66
C SER A 156 -9.85 -3.95 1.64
N SER A 157 -8.66 -3.40 1.74
CA SER A 157 -7.56 -3.72 0.83
C SER A 157 -6.31 -4.15 1.59
N ARG A 158 -5.44 -4.84 0.86
CA ARG A 158 -4.17 -5.32 1.38
C ARG A 158 -3.13 -5.36 0.26
N ILE A 159 -1.92 -4.94 0.58
CA ILE A 159 -0.73 -5.15 -0.24
C ILE A 159 0.22 -6.04 0.56
N LEU A 160 0.74 -7.08 -0.08
CA LEU A 160 1.93 -7.78 0.38
C LEU A 160 3.07 -7.43 -0.57
N PHE A 161 4.16 -6.93 -0.01
CA PHE A 161 5.42 -6.75 -0.72
C PHE A 161 6.54 -7.52 0.00
N ASN A 162 7.06 -8.55 -0.63
CA ASN A 162 8.10 -9.37 -0.04
C ASN A 162 9.16 -9.75 -1.08
N LYS A 163 10.34 -9.12 -1.00
CA LYS A 163 11.50 -9.37 -1.88
C LYS A 163 11.13 -9.36 -3.37
N GLY A 164 10.36 -8.33 -3.76
CA GLY A 164 9.89 -8.13 -5.12
C GLY A 164 8.60 -8.87 -5.48
N LYS A 165 8.14 -9.84 -4.70
CA LYS A 165 6.81 -10.43 -4.89
C LYS A 165 5.77 -9.48 -4.36
N VAL A 166 4.80 -9.13 -5.20
CA VAL A 166 3.73 -8.17 -4.88
C VAL A 166 2.37 -8.81 -5.07
N GLU A 167 1.50 -8.63 -4.09
CA GLU A 167 0.10 -9.03 -4.19
C GLU A 167 -0.80 -7.84 -3.82
N HIS A 168 -1.84 -7.61 -4.61
CA HIS A 168 -2.95 -6.74 -4.24
C HIS A 168 -4.20 -7.56 -3.93
N TRP A 169 -4.86 -7.19 -2.86
CA TRP A 169 -6.09 -7.83 -2.38
C TRP A 169 -7.19 -6.80 -2.21
N LEU A 170 -8.42 -7.17 -2.55
CA LEU A 170 -9.61 -6.35 -2.36
C LEU A 170 -10.75 -7.21 -1.82
N ASN A 171 -11.33 -6.80 -0.68
CA ASN A 171 -12.46 -7.47 -0.02
C ASN A 171 -12.28 -8.98 0.14
N GLY A 172 -11.03 -9.40 0.50
CA GLY A 172 -10.67 -10.79 0.76
C GLY A 172 -10.21 -11.60 -0.45
N GLU A 173 -10.29 -11.05 -1.67
CA GLU A 173 -9.84 -11.71 -2.89
C GLU A 173 -8.48 -11.18 -3.36
N LYS A 174 -7.56 -12.08 -3.74
CA LYS A 174 -6.32 -11.70 -4.42
C LYS A 174 -6.63 -11.33 -5.87
N ILE A 175 -6.43 -10.07 -6.20
CA ILE A 175 -6.79 -9.50 -7.50
C ILE A 175 -5.60 -9.24 -8.42
N ILE A 176 -4.39 -9.11 -7.87
CA ILE A 176 -3.13 -8.95 -8.61
C ILE A 176 -2.04 -9.74 -7.91
N GLU A 177 -1.13 -10.30 -8.72
CA GLU A 177 0.14 -10.87 -8.27
C GLU A 177 1.18 -10.65 -9.37
N PHE A 178 2.34 -10.12 -8.99
CA PHE A 178 3.46 -9.92 -9.93
C PHE A 178 4.80 -9.93 -9.20
N GLU A 179 5.87 -9.96 -9.98
CA GLU A 179 7.25 -9.81 -9.50
C GLU A 179 7.81 -8.47 -9.97
N ALA A 180 8.04 -7.55 -9.02
CA ALA A 180 8.69 -6.27 -9.26
C ALA A 180 10.12 -6.53 -9.80
N TRP A 181 10.57 -5.61 -10.66
CA TRP A 181 11.90 -5.65 -11.30
C TRP A 181 12.16 -6.85 -12.21
N SER A 182 11.16 -7.70 -12.46
CA SER A 182 11.23 -8.75 -13.47
C SER A 182 11.36 -8.14 -14.88
N PRO A 183 11.81 -8.94 -15.88
CA PRO A 183 11.84 -8.45 -17.27
C PRO A 183 10.50 -7.94 -17.77
N THR A 184 9.39 -8.59 -17.38
CA THR A 184 8.03 -8.16 -17.73
C THR A 184 7.67 -6.83 -17.09
N TRP A 185 7.94 -6.68 -15.78
CA TRP A 185 7.72 -5.43 -15.05
C TRP A 185 8.53 -4.28 -15.67
N THR A 186 9.82 -4.53 -15.93
CA THR A 186 10.74 -3.55 -16.55
C THR A 186 10.24 -3.09 -17.92
N LYS A 187 9.74 -4.02 -18.73
CA LYS A 187 9.16 -3.71 -20.04
C LYS A 187 7.91 -2.83 -19.88
N LEU A 188 6.96 -3.22 -19.02
CA LEU A 188 5.73 -2.44 -18.78
C LEU A 188 6.05 -1.01 -18.32
N LYS A 189 6.98 -0.85 -17.38
CA LYS A 189 7.44 0.46 -16.92
C LYS A 189 8.02 1.30 -18.04
N ASN A 190 8.95 0.74 -18.82
CA ASN A 190 9.71 1.49 -19.82
C ASN A 190 8.94 1.77 -21.12
N GLU A 191 7.92 0.98 -21.44
CA GLU A 191 7.11 1.14 -22.66
C GLU A 191 5.71 1.72 -22.36
N GLY A 192 5.28 1.71 -21.09
CA GLY A 192 3.95 2.13 -20.65
C GLY A 192 3.87 3.56 -20.13
N LYS A 193 2.93 3.77 -19.22
CA LYS A 193 2.64 5.08 -18.60
C LYS A 193 3.86 5.70 -17.92
N TRP A 194 4.73 4.90 -17.34
CA TRP A 194 5.84 5.35 -16.51
C TRP A 194 7.17 5.52 -17.24
N LYS A 195 7.17 5.44 -18.57
CA LYS A 195 8.39 5.54 -19.39
C LYS A 195 9.20 6.83 -19.16
N ASP A 196 8.52 7.92 -18.83
CA ASP A 196 9.14 9.24 -18.61
C ASP A 196 9.47 9.49 -17.12
N TYR A 197 9.27 8.49 -16.26
CA TYR A 197 9.56 8.53 -14.81
C TYR A 197 10.67 7.52 -14.48
N PRO A 198 11.95 7.90 -14.60
CA PRO A 198 13.08 6.97 -14.46
C PRO A 198 13.13 6.28 -13.09
N ASP A 199 12.72 6.98 -12.04
CA ASP A 199 12.81 6.50 -10.66
C ASP A 199 11.55 5.74 -10.20
N TYR A 200 10.48 5.68 -11.03
CA TYR A 200 9.25 4.95 -10.68
C TYR A 200 9.53 3.48 -10.36
N GLY A 201 9.15 3.05 -9.15
CA GLY A 201 9.22 1.67 -8.68
C GLY A 201 10.64 1.10 -8.55
N THR A 202 11.69 1.94 -8.60
CA THR A 202 13.09 1.47 -8.52
C THR A 202 13.59 1.32 -7.09
N ALA A 203 12.96 2.03 -6.14
CA ALA A 203 13.34 1.96 -4.74
C ALA A 203 12.90 0.61 -4.12
N THR A 204 13.80 -0.01 -3.37
CA THR A 204 13.52 -1.26 -2.64
C THR A 204 12.90 -1.01 -1.26
N LYS A 205 12.90 0.23 -0.81
CA LYS A 205 12.30 0.69 0.45
C LYS A 205 11.89 2.15 0.35
N GLY A 206 10.88 2.54 1.08
CA GLY A 206 10.37 3.91 1.09
C GLY A 206 9.22 4.07 2.06
N VAL A 207 8.64 5.25 2.08
CA VAL A 207 7.48 5.57 2.91
C VAL A 207 6.19 5.09 2.24
N ILE A 208 5.12 4.98 3.03
CA ILE A 208 3.75 4.77 2.54
C ILE A 208 3.13 6.13 2.32
N ALA A 209 2.45 6.33 1.18
CA ALA A 209 1.74 7.56 0.89
C ALA A 209 0.24 7.34 0.70
N LEU A 210 -0.56 8.33 1.10
CA LEU A 210 -1.98 8.43 0.80
C LEU A 210 -2.21 9.65 -0.09
N GLN A 211 -2.92 9.42 -1.21
CA GLN A 211 -3.07 10.42 -2.25
C GLN A 211 -4.22 11.39 -1.97
N ASP A 212 -3.94 12.68 -2.16
CA ASP A 212 -4.92 13.75 -2.32
C ASP A 212 -5.09 14.08 -3.81
N HIS A 213 -6.05 13.45 -4.46
CA HIS A 213 -6.38 13.71 -5.87
C HIS A 213 -7.46 14.79 -6.06
N GLY A 214 -7.76 15.54 -5.00
CA GLY A 214 -8.79 16.58 -5.06
C GLY A 214 -10.21 16.08 -4.81
N ASN A 215 -10.38 14.85 -4.38
CA ASN A 215 -11.66 14.24 -4.04
C ASN A 215 -11.70 13.78 -2.59
N LYS A 216 -12.91 13.71 -2.02
CA LYS A 216 -13.06 13.21 -0.65
C LYS A 216 -12.84 11.70 -0.59
N ALA A 217 -11.86 11.29 0.20
CA ALA A 217 -11.51 9.90 0.45
C ALA A 217 -11.30 9.65 1.95
N TYR A 218 -11.60 8.43 2.40
CA TYR A 218 -11.58 8.06 3.80
C TYR A 218 -10.76 6.80 4.00
N PHE A 219 -9.97 6.78 5.07
CA PHE A 219 -9.09 5.67 5.43
C PHE A 219 -9.22 5.37 6.91
N LYS A 220 -9.22 4.10 7.27
CA LYS A 220 -9.15 3.63 8.66
C LYS A 220 -8.52 2.26 8.75
N ASN A 221 -8.26 1.81 9.99
CA ASN A 221 -7.69 0.48 10.24
C ASN A 221 -6.40 0.24 9.43
N ILE A 222 -5.59 1.30 9.26
CA ILE A 222 -4.32 1.22 8.51
C ILE A 222 -3.32 0.50 9.41
N MET A 223 -3.03 -0.75 9.06
CA MET A 223 -2.16 -1.62 9.82
C MET A 223 -1.05 -2.15 8.93
N ILE A 224 0.17 -2.15 9.42
CA ILE A 224 1.33 -2.68 8.71
C ILE A 224 2.10 -3.68 9.58
N ARG A 225 2.75 -4.65 8.96
CA ARG A 225 3.77 -5.49 9.58
C ARG A 225 4.96 -5.62 8.65
N GLU A 226 6.15 -5.62 9.20
CA GLU A 226 7.40 -5.89 8.48
C GLU A 226 7.57 -7.41 8.32
N LEU A 227 8.20 -7.83 7.20
CA LEU A 227 8.41 -9.23 6.83
C LEU A 227 9.90 -9.59 6.79
#